data_9967ce495dd15c8d179e66569ba44ab7
#
_entry.id   9967ce495dd15c8d179e66569ba44ab7
#
_cell.length_a   1.000
_cell.length_b   1.000
_cell.length_c   1.000
_cell.angle_alpha   90.00
_cell.angle_beta   90.00
_cell.angle_gamma   90.00
#
_symmetry.space_group_name_H-M   'P 1'
#
loop_
_entity.id
_entity.type
_entity.pdbx_description
1 polymer ?
#
loop_
_entity_poly.entity_id
_entity_poly.type
_entity_poly.pdbx_seq_one_letter_code
_entity_poly.pdbx_strand_id
1 'polypeptide(L)'
;MKLVGMLDSPFVRRTFITARMLGIPFEHQSLSVFRNIPEFRAINPLVKAPTLVFDDGEVMVDSSQIIAWLEHIAAPGKSLWPVDPGRYRRCLQLTSLGLAAAEKSVHRVYETKVRPKECRDPDWLERVDGQIRDTYGLLEA
;
A
#
# COMPACT_ATOMS: atom_id res chain seq x y z
N MET A 1 -17.55 -2.16 6.04
CA MET A 1 -16.09 -2.45 5.94
C MET A 1 -15.28 -1.33 6.59
N LYS A 2 -14.12 -1.67 7.18
CA LYS A 2 -13.23 -0.71 7.85
C LYS A 2 -11.79 -0.89 7.33
N LEU A 3 -11.16 0.20 6.87
CA LEU A 3 -9.76 0.24 6.47
C LEU A 3 -8.90 0.71 7.63
N VAL A 4 -7.96 -0.12 8.08
CA VAL A 4 -7.09 0.13 9.24
C VAL A 4 -5.66 0.43 8.76
N GLY A 5 -5.09 1.50 9.30
CA GLY A 5 -3.74 1.96 9.03
C GLY A 5 -3.64 3.47 8.82
N MET A 6 -2.46 4.03 9.00
CA MET A 6 -2.20 5.46 8.82
C MET A 6 -2.00 5.81 7.33
N LEU A 7 -2.46 7.00 6.92
CA LEU A 7 -2.31 7.48 5.53
C LEU A 7 -0.87 7.94 5.16
N ASP A 8 0.06 7.94 6.08
CA ASP A 8 1.48 8.11 5.80
C ASP A 8 2.07 6.88 5.07
N SER A 9 1.48 5.69 5.28
CA SER A 9 1.80 4.50 4.51
C SER A 9 1.32 4.64 3.06
N PRO A 10 2.22 4.48 2.06
CA PRO A 10 1.81 4.53 0.66
C PRO A 10 0.83 3.41 0.30
N PHE A 11 0.91 2.27 0.98
CA PHE A 11 0.02 1.13 0.76
C PHE A 11 -1.38 1.35 1.33
N VAL A 12 -1.51 2.01 2.48
CA VAL A 12 -2.82 2.45 3.01
C VAL A 12 -3.41 3.52 2.11
N ARG A 13 -2.58 4.50 1.70
CA ARG A 13 -3.01 5.62 0.86
C ARG A 13 -3.55 5.16 -0.49
N ARG A 14 -2.84 4.24 -1.19
CA ARG A 14 -3.33 3.71 -2.47
C ARG A 14 -4.68 3.00 -2.32
N THR A 15 -4.85 2.20 -1.28
CA THR A 15 -6.11 1.49 -0.99
C THR A 15 -7.25 2.49 -0.69
N PHE A 16 -6.97 3.47 0.15
CA PHE A 16 -7.93 4.52 0.51
C PHE A 16 -8.41 5.30 -0.73
N ILE A 17 -7.47 5.74 -1.57
CA ILE A 17 -7.78 6.49 -2.81
C ILE A 17 -8.59 5.62 -3.77
N THR A 18 -8.19 4.36 -3.99
CA THR A 18 -8.91 3.42 -4.85
C THR A 18 -10.36 3.25 -4.38
N ALA A 19 -10.59 2.96 -3.09
CA ALA A 19 -11.95 2.81 -2.56
C ALA A 19 -12.80 4.07 -2.78
N ARG A 20 -12.22 5.26 -2.58
CA ARG A 20 -12.90 6.54 -2.83
C ARG A 20 -13.23 6.75 -4.31
N MET A 21 -12.31 6.43 -5.21
CA MET A 21 -12.51 6.55 -6.67
C MET A 21 -13.59 5.59 -7.18
N LEU A 22 -13.66 4.38 -6.63
CA LEU A 22 -14.69 3.39 -6.93
C LEU A 22 -16.06 3.74 -6.32
N GLY A 23 -16.12 4.74 -5.42
CA GLY A 23 -17.35 5.12 -4.72
C GLY A 23 -17.79 4.12 -3.65
N ILE A 24 -16.88 3.28 -3.15
CA ILE A 24 -17.18 2.26 -2.15
C ILE A 24 -17.11 2.89 -0.75
N PRO A 25 -18.19 2.82 0.06
CA PRO A 25 -18.19 3.36 1.41
C PRO A 25 -17.36 2.48 2.37
N PHE A 26 -16.57 3.11 3.22
CA PHE A 26 -15.79 2.45 4.26
C PHE A 26 -15.51 3.41 5.42
N GLU A 27 -15.33 2.85 6.62
CA GLU A 27 -14.78 3.55 7.77
C GLU A 27 -13.24 3.53 7.68
N HIS A 28 -12.57 4.62 8.06
CA HIS A 28 -11.11 4.65 8.18
C HIS A 28 -10.70 4.75 9.64
N GLN A 29 -9.93 3.75 10.11
CA GLN A 29 -9.34 3.73 11.43
C GLN A 29 -7.82 3.94 11.33
N SER A 30 -7.36 5.12 11.76
CA SER A 30 -5.94 5.48 11.72
C SER A 30 -5.21 4.88 12.92
N LEU A 31 -4.58 3.70 12.73
CA LEU A 31 -3.72 3.06 13.71
C LEU A 31 -2.30 2.91 13.16
N SER A 32 -1.31 3.19 14.01
CA SER A 32 0.10 3.04 13.70
C SER A 32 0.57 1.61 13.96
N VAL A 33 1.25 1.01 12.99
CA VAL A 33 1.94 -0.30 13.16
C VAL A 33 3.15 -0.22 14.10
N PHE A 34 3.53 0.97 14.56
CA PHE A 34 4.64 1.18 15.49
C PHE A 34 4.20 1.63 16.87
N ARG A 35 3.20 2.53 16.96
CA ARG A 35 2.75 3.13 18.22
C ARG A 35 1.55 2.44 18.83
N ASN A 36 0.74 1.78 18.01
CA ASN A 36 -0.50 1.12 18.43
C ASN A 36 -0.42 -0.40 18.22
N ILE A 37 0.73 -1.01 18.52
CA ILE A 37 0.96 -2.45 18.28
C ILE A 37 -0.06 -3.34 18.99
N PRO A 38 -0.40 -3.15 20.28
CA PRO A 38 -1.39 -4.00 20.94
C PRO A 38 -2.78 -3.91 20.30
N GLU A 39 -3.25 -2.68 20.02
CA GLU A 39 -4.56 -2.43 19.41
C GLU A 39 -4.60 -2.96 17.97
N PHE A 40 -3.51 -2.76 17.21
CA PHE A 40 -3.43 -3.28 15.85
C PHE A 40 -3.42 -4.80 15.84
N ARG A 41 -2.67 -5.42 16.77
CA ARG A 41 -2.56 -6.88 16.91
C ARG A 41 -3.89 -7.54 17.27
N ALA A 42 -4.74 -6.85 18.03
CA ALA A 42 -6.09 -7.33 18.37
C ALA A 42 -6.99 -7.41 17.12
N ILE A 43 -6.71 -6.60 16.07
CA ILE A 43 -7.43 -6.61 14.79
C ILE A 43 -6.76 -7.61 13.82
N ASN A 44 -5.44 -7.50 13.70
CA ASN A 44 -4.64 -8.32 12.78
C ASN A 44 -3.30 -8.70 13.44
N PRO A 45 -3.08 -9.98 13.78
CA PRO A 45 -1.86 -10.43 14.46
C PRO A 45 -0.57 -10.19 13.66
N LEU A 46 -0.67 -10.00 12.34
CA LEU A 46 0.49 -9.66 11.49
C LEU A 46 0.97 -8.22 11.68
N VAL A 47 0.16 -7.35 12.33
CA VAL A 47 0.46 -5.91 12.49
C VAL A 47 0.86 -5.27 11.16
N LYS A 48 0.12 -5.57 10.09
CA LYS A 48 0.41 -5.14 8.72
C LYS A 48 -0.66 -4.18 8.19
N ALA A 49 -0.26 -3.01 7.75
CA ALA A 49 -1.13 -2.01 7.11
C ALA A 49 -0.90 -1.97 5.59
N PRO A 50 -1.97 -1.80 4.77
CA PRO A 50 -3.38 -1.75 5.17
C PRO A 50 -3.93 -3.10 5.65
N THR A 51 -4.89 -3.03 6.55
CA THR A 51 -5.77 -4.13 6.91
C THR A 51 -7.20 -3.70 6.59
N LEU A 52 -7.94 -4.50 5.83
CA LEU A 52 -9.38 -4.34 5.62
C LEU A 52 -10.12 -5.33 6.54
N VAL A 53 -11.05 -4.80 7.32
CA VAL A 53 -11.96 -5.59 8.17
C VAL A 53 -13.34 -5.56 7.54
N PHE A 54 -13.90 -6.72 7.26
CA PHE A 54 -15.26 -6.87 6.74
C PHE A 54 -16.31 -6.78 7.86
N ASP A 55 -17.58 -6.64 7.49
CA ASP A 55 -18.68 -6.49 8.45
C ASP A 55 -18.96 -7.80 9.22
N ASP A 56 -18.55 -8.94 8.67
CA ASP A 56 -18.58 -10.26 9.33
C ASP A 56 -17.37 -10.53 10.24
N GLY A 57 -16.41 -9.60 10.29
CA GLY A 57 -15.19 -9.69 11.08
C GLY A 57 -14.01 -10.35 10.37
N GLU A 58 -14.18 -10.82 9.14
CA GLU A 58 -13.05 -11.33 8.35
C GLU A 58 -12.03 -10.23 8.07
N VAL A 59 -10.75 -10.61 7.97
CA VAL A 59 -9.64 -9.67 7.81
C VAL A 59 -8.85 -9.98 6.54
N MET A 60 -8.68 -8.98 5.70
CA MET A 60 -7.87 -9.06 4.49
C MET A 60 -6.64 -8.13 4.55
N VAL A 61 -5.50 -8.63 4.17
CA VAL A 61 -4.24 -7.95 3.87
C VAL A 61 -3.79 -8.41 2.49
N ASP A 62 -3.07 -7.77 1.93
CA ASP A 62 -2.23 -6.80 1.41
C ASP A 62 -2.99 -5.77 0.54
N SER A 63 -2.39 -4.62 0.26
CA SER A 63 -3.05 -3.57 -0.52
C SER A 63 -3.48 -4.00 -1.92
N SER A 64 -2.74 -4.90 -2.56
CA SER A 64 -3.07 -5.38 -3.91
C SER A 64 -4.29 -6.31 -3.88
N GLN A 65 -4.39 -7.18 -2.87
CA GLN A 65 -5.54 -8.08 -2.71
C GLN A 65 -6.79 -7.29 -2.31
N ILE A 66 -6.64 -6.33 -1.41
CA ILE A 66 -7.74 -5.44 -1.03
C ILE A 66 -8.25 -4.67 -2.27
N ILE A 67 -7.36 -4.11 -3.09
CA ILE A 67 -7.75 -3.39 -4.30
C ILE A 67 -8.41 -4.33 -5.32
N ALA A 68 -7.89 -5.54 -5.50
CA ALA A 68 -8.52 -6.53 -6.37
C ALA A 68 -9.95 -6.86 -5.92
N TRP A 69 -10.17 -6.99 -4.61
CA TRP A 69 -11.51 -7.16 -4.04
C TRP A 69 -12.41 -5.95 -4.28
N LEU A 70 -11.91 -4.72 -4.03
CA LEU A 70 -12.65 -3.49 -4.25
C LEU A 70 -13.07 -3.33 -5.73
N GLU A 71 -12.19 -3.66 -6.66
CA GLU A 71 -12.47 -3.68 -8.10
C GLU A 71 -13.55 -4.72 -8.45
N HIS A 72 -13.51 -5.88 -7.79
CA HIS A 72 -14.50 -6.95 -8.02
C HIS A 72 -15.92 -6.53 -7.60
N ILE A 73 -16.05 -5.80 -6.47
CA ILE A 73 -17.36 -5.35 -5.96
C ILE A 73 -17.78 -3.96 -6.48
N ALA A 74 -16.96 -3.32 -7.30
CA ALA A 74 -17.26 -2.03 -7.89
C ALA A 74 -18.53 -2.10 -8.76
N ALA A 75 -19.34 -1.03 -8.73
CA ALA A 75 -20.51 -0.95 -9.58
C ALA A 75 -20.14 -1.04 -11.07
N PRO A 76 -21.02 -1.57 -11.94
CA PRO A 76 -20.76 -1.68 -13.36
C PRO A 76 -20.27 -0.36 -13.97
N GLY A 77 -19.19 -0.40 -14.73
CA GLY A 77 -18.58 0.76 -15.37
C GLY A 77 -17.74 1.65 -14.44
N LYS A 78 -17.53 1.26 -13.17
CA LYS A 78 -16.70 2.01 -12.21
C LYS A 78 -15.28 1.50 -12.08
N SER A 79 -14.95 0.34 -12.65
CA SER A 79 -13.58 -0.20 -12.61
C SER A 79 -12.57 0.84 -13.10
N LEU A 80 -11.44 0.92 -12.40
CA LEU A 80 -10.30 1.78 -12.76
C LEU A 80 -9.38 1.10 -13.79
N TRP A 81 -9.60 -0.20 -14.05
CA TRP A 81 -8.82 -0.93 -15.03
C TRP A 81 -9.36 -0.73 -16.44
N PRO A 82 -8.51 -0.39 -17.41
CA PRO A 82 -8.91 -0.33 -18.82
C PRO A 82 -9.34 -1.72 -19.33
N VAL A 83 -10.37 -1.74 -20.18
CA VAL A 83 -10.82 -2.98 -20.84
C VAL A 83 -9.88 -3.39 -21.97
N ASP A 84 -9.26 -2.42 -22.65
CA ASP A 84 -8.29 -2.70 -23.72
C ASP A 84 -7.03 -3.40 -23.18
N PRO A 85 -6.64 -4.56 -23.74
CA PRO A 85 -5.50 -5.35 -23.22
C PRO A 85 -4.17 -4.59 -23.23
N GLY A 86 -3.93 -3.74 -24.22
CA GLY A 86 -2.70 -2.95 -24.34
C GLY A 86 -2.59 -1.91 -23.22
N ARG A 87 -3.68 -1.16 -22.99
CA ARG A 87 -3.79 -0.19 -21.91
C ARG A 87 -3.75 -0.87 -20.53
N TYR A 88 -4.42 -2.02 -20.39
CA TYR A 88 -4.39 -2.81 -19.16
C TYR A 88 -2.96 -3.23 -18.80
N ARG A 89 -2.22 -3.77 -19.79
CA ARG A 89 -0.80 -4.12 -19.59
C ARG A 89 0.04 -2.90 -19.18
N ARG A 90 -0.18 -1.74 -19.80
CA ARG A 90 0.54 -0.50 -19.42
C ARG A 90 0.19 -0.07 -17.99
N CYS A 91 -1.07 -0.16 -17.57
CA CYS A 91 -1.49 0.12 -16.19
C CYS A 91 -0.82 -0.82 -15.19
N LEU A 92 -0.74 -2.14 -15.48
CA LEU A 92 -0.03 -3.09 -14.62
C LEU A 92 1.45 -2.73 -14.50
N GLN A 93 2.09 -2.37 -15.61
CA GLN A 93 3.50 -1.97 -15.64
C GLN A 93 3.77 -0.73 -14.79
N LEU A 94 2.96 0.33 -14.95
CA LEU A 94 3.06 1.56 -14.13
C LEU A 94 2.75 1.28 -12.65
N THR A 95 1.76 0.43 -12.35
CA THR A 95 1.44 0.01 -10.99
C THR A 95 2.61 -0.73 -10.34
N SER A 96 3.29 -1.61 -11.09
CA SER A 96 4.47 -2.33 -10.60
C SER A 96 5.62 -1.39 -10.25
N LEU A 97 5.89 -0.40 -11.10
CA LEU A 97 6.90 0.63 -10.82
C LEU A 97 6.52 1.47 -9.60
N GLY A 98 5.26 1.91 -9.51
CA GLY A 98 4.76 2.65 -8.35
C GLY A 98 4.86 1.85 -7.04
N LEU A 99 4.60 0.54 -7.08
CA LEU A 99 4.77 -0.35 -5.94
C LEU A 99 6.24 -0.53 -5.55
N ALA A 100 7.13 -0.66 -6.53
CA ALA A 100 8.57 -0.72 -6.28
C ALA A 100 9.08 0.56 -5.61
N ALA A 101 8.69 1.73 -6.12
CA ALA A 101 9.02 3.02 -5.49
C ALA A 101 8.50 3.12 -4.05
N ALA A 102 7.25 2.72 -3.81
CA ALA A 102 6.63 2.72 -2.48
C ALA A 102 7.37 1.78 -1.51
N GLU A 103 7.68 0.55 -1.94
CA GLU A 103 8.41 -0.43 -1.15
C GLU A 103 9.81 0.09 -0.76
N LYS A 104 10.59 0.58 -1.72
CA LYS A 104 11.93 1.10 -1.44
C LYS A 104 11.89 2.36 -0.56
N SER A 105 10.90 3.22 -0.73
CA SER A 105 10.70 4.37 0.16
C SER A 105 10.42 3.95 1.60
N VAL A 106 9.61 2.90 1.81
CA VAL A 106 9.36 2.33 3.14
C VAL A 106 10.64 1.70 3.72
N HIS A 107 11.40 0.94 2.94
CA HIS A 107 12.70 0.39 3.37
C HIS A 107 13.65 1.50 3.82
N ARG A 108 13.73 2.59 3.05
CA ARG A 108 14.54 3.77 3.41
C ARG A 108 14.11 4.38 4.75
N VAL A 109 12.79 4.53 4.95
CA VAL A 109 12.26 5.06 6.23
C VAL A 109 12.60 4.12 7.38
N TYR A 110 12.45 2.82 7.21
CA TYR A 110 12.76 1.84 8.24
C TYR A 110 14.24 1.88 8.61
N GLU A 111 15.13 1.92 7.63
CA GLU A 111 16.58 1.99 7.85
C GLU A 111 16.99 3.29 8.53
N THR A 112 16.40 4.44 8.14
CA THR A 112 16.83 5.76 8.63
C THR A 112 16.11 6.22 9.90
N LYS A 113 14.87 5.76 10.16
CA LYS A 113 14.03 6.26 11.26
C LYS A 113 13.70 5.22 12.33
N VAL A 114 13.63 3.93 11.94
CA VAL A 114 13.20 2.86 12.84
C VAL A 114 14.39 2.08 13.37
N ARG A 115 15.34 1.72 12.52
CA ARG A 115 16.55 0.99 12.91
C ARG A 115 17.44 1.86 13.82
N PRO A 116 18.01 1.32 14.93
CA PRO A 116 19.01 1.99 15.75
C PRO A 116 20.18 2.49 14.89
N LYS A 117 20.72 3.65 15.22
CA LYS A 117 21.78 4.30 14.40
C LYS A 117 23.00 3.41 14.19
N GLU A 118 23.40 2.71 15.23
CA GLU A 118 24.57 1.80 15.27
C GLU A 118 24.38 0.52 14.45
N CYS A 119 23.12 0.24 14.07
CA CYS A 119 22.77 -0.94 13.27
C CYS A 119 22.44 -0.59 11.81
N ARG A 120 22.57 0.67 11.41
CA ARG A 120 22.25 1.12 10.04
C ARG A 120 23.36 0.71 9.09
N ASP A 121 22.96 0.29 7.90
CA ASP A 121 23.86 -0.14 6.83
C ASP A 121 23.86 0.93 5.72
N PRO A 122 24.98 1.71 5.57
CA PRO A 122 25.09 2.73 4.52
C PRO A 122 25.05 2.15 3.10
N ASP A 123 25.66 0.98 2.88
CA ASP A 123 25.70 0.36 1.55
C ASP A 123 24.29 -0.11 1.13
N TRP A 124 23.53 -0.61 2.11
CA TRP A 124 22.11 -0.93 1.88
C TRP A 124 21.30 0.32 1.55
N LEU A 125 21.53 1.44 2.25
CA LEU A 125 20.85 2.70 1.95
C LEU A 125 21.18 3.22 0.55
N GLU A 126 22.45 3.19 0.15
CA GLU A 126 22.86 3.60 -1.19
C GLU A 126 22.17 2.76 -2.27
N ARG A 127 22.12 1.44 -2.08
CA ARG A 127 21.37 0.53 -2.96
C ARG A 127 19.90 0.89 -3.06
N VAL A 128 19.24 1.13 -1.92
CA VAL A 128 17.82 1.49 -1.87
C VAL A 128 17.57 2.83 -2.55
N ASP A 129 18.41 3.83 -2.30
CA ASP A 129 18.31 5.16 -2.92
C ASP A 129 18.56 5.10 -4.44
N GLY A 130 19.45 4.25 -4.91
CA GLY A 130 19.63 3.93 -6.33
C GLY A 130 18.36 3.39 -6.96
N GLN A 131 17.78 2.35 -6.36
CA GLN A 131 16.53 1.75 -6.84
C GLN A 131 15.35 2.74 -6.87
N ILE A 132 15.27 3.67 -5.91
CA ILE A 132 14.26 4.72 -5.92
C ILE A 132 14.47 5.64 -7.13
N ARG A 133 15.68 6.15 -7.35
CA ARG A 133 16.00 7.03 -8.48
C ARG A 133 15.68 6.36 -9.83
N ASP A 134 16.13 5.11 -10.00
CA ASP A 134 15.91 4.36 -11.24
C ASP A 134 14.42 4.14 -11.51
N THR A 135 13.65 3.81 -10.46
CA THR A 135 12.20 3.61 -10.57
C THR A 135 11.48 4.90 -10.97
N TYR A 136 11.84 6.05 -10.39
CA TYR A 136 11.27 7.33 -10.81
C TYR A 136 11.67 7.71 -12.24
N GLY A 137 12.91 7.45 -12.64
CA GLY A 137 13.34 7.64 -14.03
C GLY A 137 12.51 6.82 -15.03
N LEU A 138 12.17 5.57 -14.68
CA LEU A 138 11.30 4.72 -15.49
C LEU A 138 9.82 5.17 -15.50
N LEU A 139 9.36 5.87 -14.47
CA LEU A 139 8.00 6.40 -14.41
C LEU A 139 7.84 7.69 -15.23
N GLU A 140 8.92 8.44 -15.41
CA GLU A 140 8.95 9.68 -16.21
C GLU A 140 9.17 9.45 -17.72
N ALA A 141 9.65 8.26 -18.12
CA ALA A 141 9.88 7.87 -19.50
C ALA A 141 8.59 7.29 -20.15
#